data_a5b2af289a141a9f97fcda6d3dd94198
#
_entry.id   a5b2af289a141a9f97fcda6d3dd94198
#
_cell.length_a   1.000
_cell.length_b   1.000
_cell.length_c   1.000
_cell.angle_alpha   90.00
_cell.angle_beta   90.00
_cell.angle_gamma   90.00
#
_symmetry.space_group_name_H-M   'P 1'
#
loop_
_entity.id
_entity.type
_entity.pdbx_description
1 polymer ?
#
loop_
_entity_poly.entity_id
_entity_poly.type
_entity_poly.pdbx_seq_one_letter_code
_entity_poly.pdbx_strand_id
1 'polypeptide(L)'
;MGYWPIVKRVIKDSDIALIIQDARMPEISRNSGAEKLAKQHKTEILKVFTKRDLLSQKRIKELVKEYPSAVFVSGTKNINISLLKKKILIWAKRHKIEKPVVGILGYPNVGKSAITNVLSKAKKTSVSRI
;
A
#
# COMPACT_ATOMS: atom_id res chain seq x y z
N MET A 1 -10.57 1.51 -21.40
CA MET A 1 -11.15 1.50 -20.05
C MET A 1 -10.62 2.66 -19.23
N GLY A 2 -11.53 3.46 -18.68
CA GLY A 2 -11.18 4.64 -17.91
C GLY A 2 -10.35 4.36 -16.65
N TYR A 3 -10.43 3.14 -16.13
CA TYR A 3 -9.72 2.74 -14.93
C TYR A 3 -8.19 2.71 -15.14
N TRP A 4 -7.71 2.09 -16.20
CA TRP A 4 -6.27 1.91 -16.42
C TRP A 4 -5.50 3.21 -16.67
N PRO A 5 -6.01 4.19 -17.41
CA PRO A 5 -5.34 5.48 -17.52
C PRO A 5 -5.15 6.17 -16.18
N ILE A 6 -6.12 6.04 -15.26
CA ILE A 6 -6.02 6.62 -13.92
C ILE A 6 -4.96 5.90 -13.09
N VAL A 7 -4.93 4.56 -13.13
CA VAL A 7 -3.92 3.75 -12.44
C VAL A 7 -2.53 4.13 -12.92
N LYS A 8 -2.34 4.23 -14.23
CA LYS A 8 -1.07 4.59 -14.84
C LYS A 8 -0.62 5.98 -14.38
N ARG A 9 -1.54 6.95 -14.33
CA ARG A 9 -1.22 8.31 -13.87
C ARG A 9 -0.77 8.31 -12.42
N VAL A 10 -1.49 7.61 -11.54
CA VAL A 10 -1.13 7.54 -10.12
C VAL A 10 0.27 6.94 -9.95
N ILE A 11 0.56 5.85 -10.64
CA ILE A 11 1.88 5.19 -10.57
C ILE A 11 2.97 6.13 -11.08
N LYS A 12 2.74 6.75 -12.23
CA LYS A 12 3.71 7.65 -12.86
C LYS A 12 4.02 8.86 -11.99
N ASP A 13 3.00 9.42 -11.31
CA ASP A 13 3.15 10.63 -10.54
C ASP A 13 3.57 10.37 -9.09
N SER A 14 3.66 9.11 -8.68
CA SER A 14 4.01 8.75 -7.30
C SER A 14 5.48 8.42 -7.16
N ASP A 15 6.04 8.72 -5.99
CA ASP A 15 7.37 8.26 -5.62
C ASP A 15 7.33 6.81 -5.17
N ILE A 16 6.31 6.46 -4.41
CA ILE A 16 6.07 5.10 -3.93
C ILE A 16 4.58 4.79 -4.06
N ALA A 17 4.24 3.61 -4.53
CA ALA A 17 2.86 3.16 -4.66
C ALA A 17 2.58 2.04 -3.65
N LEU A 18 1.54 2.26 -2.84
CA LEU A 18 1.03 1.24 -1.93
C LEU A 18 -0.02 0.42 -2.68
N ILE A 19 0.23 -0.87 -2.80
CA ILE A 19 -0.75 -1.79 -3.39
C ILE A 19 -1.51 -2.42 -2.24
N ILE A 20 -2.77 -2.01 -2.09
CA ILE A 20 -3.61 -2.45 -0.97
C ILE A 20 -4.33 -3.74 -1.34
N GLN A 21 -4.15 -4.76 -0.51
CA GLN A 21 -4.80 -6.05 -0.69
C GLN A 21 -5.48 -6.46 0.62
N ASP A 22 -6.46 -7.34 0.50
CA ASP A 22 -7.17 -7.89 1.65
C ASP A 22 -6.43 -9.13 2.13
N ALA A 23 -5.99 -9.15 3.38
CA ALA A 23 -5.23 -10.28 3.93
C ALA A 23 -6.01 -11.59 3.93
N ARG A 24 -7.35 -11.52 3.91
CA ARG A 24 -8.19 -12.72 3.83
C ARG A 24 -8.19 -13.34 2.43
N MET A 25 -7.87 -12.54 1.42
CA MET A 25 -7.93 -12.94 0.00
C MET A 25 -6.70 -12.42 -0.74
N PRO A 26 -5.50 -12.90 -0.39
CA PRO A 26 -4.26 -12.31 -0.93
C PRO A 26 -4.13 -12.46 -2.45
N GLU A 27 -4.58 -13.58 -3.01
CA GLU A 27 -4.48 -13.81 -4.45
C GLU A 27 -5.57 -13.07 -5.22
N ILE A 28 -6.81 -13.13 -4.74
CA ILE A 28 -7.95 -12.47 -5.41
C ILE A 28 -7.79 -10.96 -5.40
N SER A 29 -7.26 -10.40 -4.33
CA SER A 29 -7.07 -8.95 -4.21
C SER A 29 -5.76 -8.46 -4.83
N ARG A 30 -4.97 -9.34 -5.44
CA ARG A 30 -3.72 -8.97 -6.09
C ARG A 30 -3.98 -8.17 -7.36
N ASN A 31 -3.19 -7.11 -7.54
CA ASN A 31 -3.27 -6.27 -8.73
C ASN A 31 -1.95 -6.38 -9.53
N SER A 32 -1.82 -7.46 -10.28
CA SER A 32 -0.61 -7.73 -11.05
C SER A 32 -0.38 -6.70 -12.15
N GLY A 33 -1.45 -6.13 -12.71
CA GLY A 33 -1.33 -5.08 -13.72
C GLY A 33 -0.69 -3.82 -13.17
N ALA A 34 -1.10 -3.41 -11.97
CA ALA A 34 -0.51 -2.26 -11.30
C ALA A 34 0.95 -2.53 -10.94
N GLU A 35 1.27 -3.75 -10.50
CA GLU A 35 2.65 -4.14 -10.20
C GLU A 35 3.53 -4.03 -11.45
N LYS A 36 3.04 -4.48 -12.60
CA LYS A 36 3.75 -4.37 -13.88
C LYS A 36 4.00 -2.92 -14.26
N LEU A 37 2.97 -2.08 -14.18
CA LEU A 37 3.08 -0.67 -14.50
C LEU A 37 4.11 0.03 -13.61
N ALA A 38 4.09 -0.27 -12.32
CA ALA A 38 5.04 0.32 -11.38
C ALA A 38 6.48 -0.05 -11.76
N LYS A 39 6.70 -1.31 -12.13
CA LYS A 39 8.01 -1.77 -12.58
C LYS A 39 8.46 -1.03 -13.84
N GLN A 40 7.57 -0.85 -14.82
CA GLN A 40 7.88 -0.13 -16.06
C GLN A 40 8.26 1.32 -15.81
N HIS A 41 7.58 1.97 -14.84
CA HIS A 41 7.83 3.37 -14.51
C HIS A 41 8.87 3.56 -13.41
N LYS A 42 9.48 2.47 -12.92
CA LYS A 42 10.47 2.47 -11.85
C LYS A 42 9.93 3.12 -10.57
N THR A 43 8.63 2.95 -10.33
CA THR A 43 7.98 3.41 -9.11
C THR A 43 8.13 2.33 -8.05
N GLU A 44 8.56 2.70 -6.85
CA GLU A 44 8.68 1.75 -5.75
C GLU A 44 7.30 1.25 -5.31
N ILE A 45 7.23 -0.03 -4.99
CA ILE A 45 5.98 -0.66 -4.54
C ILE A 45 6.14 -1.13 -3.10
N LEU A 46 5.11 -0.88 -2.30
CA LEU A 46 4.98 -1.48 -0.98
C LEU A 46 3.62 -2.16 -0.91
N LYS A 47 3.60 -3.47 -0.71
CA LYS A 47 2.34 -4.20 -0.52
C LYS A 47 1.83 -4.01 0.89
N VAL A 48 0.56 -3.68 1.01
CA VAL A 48 -0.10 -3.49 2.29
C VAL A 48 -1.32 -4.40 2.35
N PHE A 49 -1.29 -5.37 3.26
CA PHE A 49 -2.43 -6.25 3.49
C PHE A 49 -3.25 -5.72 4.64
N THR A 50 -4.53 -5.48 4.39
CA THR A 50 -5.47 -4.95 5.37
C THR A 50 -6.23 -6.07 6.07
N LYS A 51 -6.98 -5.70 7.11
CA LYS A 51 -7.90 -6.60 7.83
C LYS A 51 -7.21 -7.78 8.51
N ARG A 52 -5.95 -7.58 8.92
CA ARG A 52 -5.20 -8.63 9.62
C ARG A 52 -5.88 -9.06 10.92
N ASP A 53 -6.65 -8.18 11.54
CA ASP A 53 -7.39 -8.47 12.77
C ASP A 53 -8.45 -9.55 12.58
N LEU A 54 -8.84 -9.85 11.35
CA LEU A 54 -9.82 -10.88 11.01
C LEU A 54 -9.19 -12.26 10.78
N LEU A 55 -7.86 -12.36 10.89
CA LEU A 55 -7.14 -13.61 10.68
C LEU A 55 -6.53 -14.14 11.97
N SER A 56 -6.38 -15.47 12.05
CA SER A 56 -5.67 -16.10 13.16
C SER A 56 -4.18 -15.73 13.11
N GLN A 57 -3.51 -15.81 14.27
CA GLN A 57 -2.07 -15.58 14.33
C GLN A 57 -1.31 -16.58 13.46
N LYS A 58 -1.78 -17.82 13.41
CA LYS A 58 -1.18 -18.84 12.55
C LYS A 58 -1.20 -18.44 11.08
N ARG A 59 -2.37 -17.94 10.60
CA ARG A 59 -2.51 -17.51 9.21
C ARG A 59 -1.65 -16.29 8.91
N ILE A 60 -1.57 -15.33 9.84
CA ILE A 60 -0.70 -14.16 9.68
C ILE A 60 0.77 -14.60 9.55
N LYS A 61 1.23 -15.54 10.37
CA LYS A 61 2.61 -16.05 10.28
C LYS A 61 2.89 -16.68 8.91
N GLU A 62 1.94 -17.42 8.37
CA GLU A 62 2.07 -18.02 7.04
C GLU A 62 2.21 -16.93 5.97
N LEU A 63 1.36 -15.90 6.03
CA LEU A 63 1.39 -14.82 5.06
C LEU A 63 2.65 -13.96 5.16
N VAL A 64 3.16 -13.74 6.37
CA VAL A 64 4.42 -13.00 6.57
C VAL A 64 5.58 -13.75 5.90
N LYS A 65 5.59 -15.06 5.95
CA LYS A 65 6.61 -15.87 5.27
C LYS A 65 6.48 -15.77 3.74
N GLU A 66 5.26 -15.78 3.24
CA GLU A 66 4.99 -15.71 1.81
C GLU A 66 5.26 -14.31 1.24
N TYR A 67 4.98 -13.27 2.02
CA TYR A 67 5.15 -11.88 1.62
C TYR A 67 6.01 -11.12 2.63
N PRO A 68 7.31 -11.41 2.70
CA PRO A 68 8.17 -10.87 3.76
C PRO A 68 8.37 -9.36 3.70
N SER A 69 8.18 -8.74 2.53
CA SER A 69 8.35 -7.30 2.37
C SER A 69 7.05 -6.51 2.54
N ALA A 70 5.92 -7.19 2.75
CA ALA A 70 4.63 -6.54 2.91
C ALA A 70 4.40 -6.07 4.35
N VAL A 71 3.50 -5.10 4.50
CA VAL A 71 3.05 -4.66 5.82
C VAL A 71 1.61 -5.15 6.02
N PHE A 72 1.37 -5.79 7.15
CA PHE A 72 0.06 -6.33 7.51
C PHE A 72 -0.59 -5.44 8.55
N VAL A 73 -1.68 -4.76 8.18
CA VAL A 73 -2.29 -3.73 9.00
C VAL A 73 -3.75 -4.01 9.34
N SER A 74 -4.25 -3.32 10.36
CA SER A 74 -5.69 -3.19 10.60
C SER A 74 -5.97 -1.72 10.85
N GLY A 75 -6.80 -1.12 10.00
CA GLY A 75 -7.23 0.26 10.18
C GLY A 75 -8.18 0.40 11.37
N THR A 76 -9.09 -0.57 11.54
CA THR A 76 -10.09 -0.52 12.61
C THR A 76 -9.49 -0.77 14.00
N LYS A 77 -8.47 -1.63 14.09
CA LYS A 77 -7.80 -1.96 15.36
C LYS A 77 -6.47 -1.22 15.52
N ASN A 78 -6.15 -0.34 14.60
CA ASN A 78 -4.93 0.46 14.62
C ASN A 78 -3.65 -0.40 14.78
N ILE A 79 -3.58 -1.52 14.05
CA ILE A 79 -2.43 -2.41 14.08
C ILE A 79 -1.48 -2.05 12.95
N ASN A 80 -0.20 -1.84 13.28
CA ASN A 80 0.90 -1.57 12.34
C ASN A 80 0.74 -0.32 11.45
N ILE A 81 -0.15 0.58 11.80
CA ILE A 81 -0.33 1.83 11.04
C ILE A 81 0.92 2.71 11.20
N SER A 82 1.44 2.83 12.41
CA SER A 82 2.68 3.59 12.64
C SER A 82 3.87 2.97 11.92
N LEU A 83 3.92 1.64 11.85
CA LEU A 83 4.96 0.93 11.12
C LEU A 83 4.91 1.24 9.63
N LEU A 84 3.70 1.28 9.05
CA LEU A 84 3.51 1.64 7.66
C LEU A 84 4.05 3.04 7.36
N LYS A 85 3.66 4.02 8.17
CA LYS A 85 4.16 5.40 8.04
C LYS A 85 5.67 5.45 8.13
N LYS A 86 6.24 4.76 9.12
CA LYS A 86 7.68 4.74 9.35
C LYS A 86 8.43 4.15 8.15
N LYS A 87 7.94 3.07 7.58
CA LYS A 87 8.57 2.45 6.41
C LYS A 87 8.59 3.40 5.21
N ILE A 88 7.51 4.11 4.97
CA ILE A 88 7.42 5.08 3.87
C ILE A 88 8.46 6.21 4.09
N LEU A 89 8.52 6.75 5.29
CA LEU A 89 9.41 7.86 5.60
C LEU A 89 10.89 7.44 5.58
N ILE A 90 11.21 6.24 6.04
CA ILE A 90 12.58 5.71 5.96
C ILE A 90 13.01 5.54 4.50
N TRP A 91 12.13 4.98 3.68
CA TRP A 91 12.39 4.83 2.25
C TRP A 91 12.63 6.19 1.59
N ALA A 92 11.76 7.16 1.88
CA ALA A 92 11.89 8.51 1.31
C ALA A 92 13.20 9.17 1.71
N LYS A 93 13.59 9.03 2.98
CA LYS A 93 14.85 9.59 3.47
C LYS A 93 16.06 8.99 2.76
N ARG A 94 16.04 7.67 2.53
CA ARG A 94 17.12 6.99 1.80
C ARG A 94 17.26 7.49 0.36
N HIS A 95 16.15 7.89 -0.23
CA HIS A 95 16.11 8.40 -1.61
C HIS A 95 16.15 9.92 -1.69
N LYS A 96 16.41 10.58 -0.55
CA LYS A 96 16.52 12.05 -0.46
C LYS A 96 15.26 12.77 -0.94
N ILE A 97 14.10 12.20 -0.64
CA ILE A 97 12.80 12.79 -0.94
C ILE A 97 12.24 13.37 0.34
N GLU A 98 12.11 14.69 0.39
CA GLU A 98 11.67 15.38 1.60
C GLU A 98 10.19 15.13 1.89
N LYS A 99 9.35 15.21 0.85
CA LYS A 99 7.92 15.00 1.00
C LYS A 99 7.43 14.04 -0.09
N PRO A 100 7.43 12.73 0.19
CA PRO A 100 7.10 11.75 -0.84
C PRO A 100 5.65 11.82 -1.27
N VAL A 101 5.41 11.64 -2.57
CA VAL A 101 4.08 11.46 -3.11
C VAL A 101 3.76 9.97 -3.06
N VAL A 102 2.75 9.61 -2.28
CA VAL A 102 2.34 8.22 -2.06
C VAL A 102 1.09 7.93 -2.89
N GLY A 103 1.22 7.03 -3.85
CA GLY A 103 0.08 6.54 -4.60
C GLY A 103 -0.57 5.38 -3.85
N ILE A 104 -1.91 5.34 -3.85
CA ILE A 104 -2.64 4.27 -3.17
C ILE A 104 -3.55 3.60 -4.19
N LEU A 105 -3.31 2.32 -4.43
CA LEU A 105 -4.03 1.52 -5.40
C LEU A 105 -4.62 0.29 -4.72
N GLY A 106 -5.81 -0.10 -5.14
CA GLY A 106 -6.46 -1.29 -4.62
C GLY A 106 -7.87 -1.42 -5.17
N TYR A 107 -8.39 -2.64 -5.14
CA TYR A 107 -9.77 -2.89 -5.52
C TYR A 107 -10.73 -2.32 -4.47
N PRO A 108 -12.01 -2.13 -4.84
CA PRO A 108 -13.02 -1.70 -3.86
C PRO A 108 -13.09 -2.67 -2.68
N ASN A 109 -13.39 -2.14 -1.49
CA ASN A 109 -13.62 -2.91 -0.26
C ASN A 109 -12.40 -3.63 0.33
N VAL A 110 -11.18 -3.26 -0.08
CA VAL A 110 -9.97 -3.82 0.54
C VAL A 110 -9.44 -2.98 1.71
N GLY A 111 -10.14 -1.91 2.09
CA GLY A 111 -9.71 -1.05 3.20
C GLY A 111 -8.85 0.14 2.78
N LYS A 112 -8.87 0.48 1.51
CA LYS A 112 -8.07 1.56 0.95
C LYS A 112 -8.36 2.93 1.58
N SER A 113 -9.64 3.22 1.87
CA SER A 113 -10.04 4.49 2.47
C SER A 113 -9.45 4.71 3.85
N ALA A 114 -9.39 3.66 4.68
CA ALA A 114 -8.81 3.75 6.01
C ALA A 114 -7.32 4.11 5.94
N ILE A 115 -6.59 3.46 5.02
CA ILE A 115 -5.17 3.74 4.82
C ILE A 115 -4.97 5.17 4.31
N THR A 116 -5.80 5.59 3.35
CA THR A 116 -5.74 6.93 2.80
C THR A 116 -5.95 8.00 3.88
N ASN A 117 -6.94 7.79 4.75
CA ASN A 117 -7.23 8.74 5.82
C ASN A 117 -6.05 8.89 6.79
N VAL A 118 -5.44 7.77 7.16
CA VAL A 118 -4.29 7.78 8.06
C VAL A 118 -3.11 8.52 7.45
N LEU A 119 -2.80 8.25 6.19
CA LEU A 119 -1.67 8.87 5.50
C LEU A 119 -1.91 10.33 5.18
N SER A 120 -3.15 10.71 4.84
CA SER A 120 -3.50 12.11 4.56
C SER A 120 -3.30 13.02 5.76
N LYS A 121 -3.39 12.48 6.97
CA LYS A 121 -3.16 13.23 8.20
C LYS A 121 -1.69 13.40 8.53
N ALA A 122 -0.81 12.66 7.85
CA ALA A 122 0.63 12.77 8.06
C ALA A 122 1.15 14.02 7.33
N LYS A 123 1.80 14.92 8.08
CA LYS A 123 2.27 16.20 7.53
C LYS A 123 3.42 16.09 6.54
N LYS A 124 4.09 14.93 6.51
CA LYS A 124 5.30 14.73 5.70
C LYS A 124 5.07 13.96 4.41
N THR A 125 3.81 13.67 4.08
CA THR A 125 3.49 12.91 2.87
C THR A 125 2.42 13.61 2.05
N SER A 126 2.49 13.46 0.73
CA SER A 126 1.41 13.83 -0.19
C SER A 126 0.80 12.54 -0.72
N VAL A 127 -0.52 12.48 -0.79
CA VAL A 127 -1.21 11.24 -1.15
C VAL A 127 -2.02 11.43 -2.42
N SER A 128 -1.78 10.54 -3.41
CA SER A 128 -2.61 10.40 -4.60
C SER A 128 -3.27 9.03 -4.56
N ARG A 129 -4.55 8.95 -4.90
CA ARG A 129 -5.31 7.70 -4.80
C ARG A 129 -6.27 7.51 -5.95
N ILE A 130 -6.67 6.29 -6.13
CA ILE A 130 -7.78 5.90 -6.98
C ILE A 130 -8.90 5.39 -6.10
#